data_4d4fe7867e10121042292d5ecee9f835
#
_entry.id   4d4fe7867e10121042292d5ecee9f835
#
_cell.length_a   1.000
_cell.length_b   1.000
_cell.length_c   1.000
_cell.angle_alpha   90.00
_cell.angle_beta   90.00
_cell.angle_gamma   90.00
#
_symmetry.space_group_name_H-M   'P 1'
#
loop_
_entity.id
_entity.type
_entity.pdbx_description
1 polymer ?
#
loop_
_entity_poly.entity_id
_entity_poly.type
_entity_poly.pdbx_seq_one_letter_code
_entity_poly.pdbx_strand_id
1 'polypeptide(L)'
;MKRIELMIDGKDVVAEAGQTIMQAADAAGIWIPRLCAHAKLLPGGNCRICSVKVNGKVTNACTMPVAGGMDVENDTPEMNAHRRRIVEMLFVEGNHFCPYCEKSGNCELQALASRLGMTAPTYPYLFRDTPVDASHPDVFIDRSRCILCGRCVRASRDVDG
;
A
#
# COMPACT_ATOMS: atom_id res chain seq x y z
N MET A 1 -5.96 -27.13 9.34
CA MET A 1 -4.80 -26.37 8.79
C MET A 1 -3.80 -26.13 9.91
N LYS A 2 -2.50 -26.03 9.60
CA LYS A 2 -1.46 -25.82 10.63
C LYS A 2 -1.57 -24.39 11.14
N ARG A 3 -1.77 -24.21 12.43
CA ARG A 3 -1.77 -22.90 13.10
C ARG A 3 -0.34 -22.41 13.28
N ILE A 4 -0.14 -21.12 13.10
CA ILE A 4 1.14 -20.43 13.24
C ILE A 4 0.93 -19.28 14.20
N GLU A 5 1.77 -19.24 15.23
CA GLU A 5 1.76 -18.17 16.23
C GLU A 5 2.85 -17.18 15.89
N LEU A 6 2.50 -15.89 15.90
CA LEU A 6 3.40 -14.78 15.67
C LEU A 6 2.96 -13.56 16.50
N MET A 7 3.80 -12.57 16.61
CA MET A 7 3.51 -11.32 17.30
C MET A 7 3.45 -10.17 16.29
N ILE A 8 2.45 -9.29 16.41
CA ILE A 8 2.34 -8.07 15.61
C ILE A 8 2.08 -6.89 16.54
N ASP A 9 2.99 -5.93 16.58
CA ASP A 9 2.96 -4.76 17.48
C ASP A 9 2.72 -5.17 18.95
N GLY A 10 3.39 -6.22 19.40
CA GLY A 10 3.28 -6.75 20.77
C GLY A 10 2.01 -7.51 21.07
N LYS A 11 1.17 -7.81 20.06
CA LYS A 11 -0.05 -8.61 20.21
C LYS A 11 0.18 -10.01 19.66
N ASP A 12 -0.23 -11.03 20.41
CA ASP A 12 -0.24 -12.40 19.94
C ASP A 12 -1.29 -12.59 18.84
N VAL A 13 -0.88 -13.14 17.72
CA VAL A 13 -1.71 -13.40 16.54
C VAL A 13 -1.58 -14.86 16.15
N VAL A 14 -2.72 -15.52 15.92
CA VAL A 14 -2.77 -16.87 15.37
C VAL A 14 -3.20 -16.79 13.92
N ALA A 15 -2.36 -17.30 13.04
CA ALA A 15 -2.59 -17.33 11.60
C ALA A 15 -2.61 -18.77 11.07
N GLU A 16 -3.06 -18.94 9.85
CA GLU A 16 -3.00 -20.20 9.13
C GLU A 16 -1.77 -20.27 8.22
N ALA A 17 -1.21 -21.45 8.07
CA ALA A 17 -0.09 -21.67 7.14
C ALA A 17 -0.49 -21.25 5.72
N GLY A 18 0.37 -20.46 5.05
CA GLY A 18 0.13 -19.92 3.72
C GLY A 18 -0.48 -18.52 3.69
N GLN A 19 -1.01 -18.01 4.80
CA GLN A 19 -1.39 -16.61 4.89
C GLN A 19 -0.18 -15.68 4.82
N THR A 20 -0.37 -14.49 4.31
CA THR A 20 0.61 -13.40 4.41
C THR A 20 0.48 -12.69 5.77
N ILE A 21 1.53 -11.97 6.18
CA ILE A 21 1.47 -11.12 7.39
C ILE A 21 0.27 -10.16 7.32
N MET A 22 -0.01 -9.59 6.15
CA MET A 22 -1.16 -8.69 5.96
C MET A 22 -2.49 -9.39 6.20
N GLN A 23 -2.67 -10.62 5.70
CA GLN A 23 -3.90 -11.39 5.93
C GLN A 23 -4.07 -11.80 7.39
N ALA A 24 -2.98 -12.17 8.05
CA ALA A 24 -3.00 -12.47 9.49
C ALA A 24 -3.34 -11.23 10.33
N ALA A 25 -2.77 -10.07 9.99
CA ALA A 25 -3.07 -8.80 10.64
C ALA A 25 -4.54 -8.39 10.46
N ASP A 26 -5.06 -8.51 9.23
CA ASP A 26 -6.48 -8.20 8.94
C ASP A 26 -7.43 -9.09 9.75
N ALA A 27 -7.15 -10.39 9.84
CA ALA A 27 -7.92 -11.34 10.65
C ALA A 27 -7.88 -11.01 12.15
N ALA A 28 -6.78 -10.44 12.62
CA ALA A 28 -6.60 -10.00 14.01
C ALA A 28 -7.10 -8.56 14.27
N GLY A 29 -7.68 -7.88 13.28
CA GLY A 29 -8.13 -6.49 13.41
C GLY A 29 -6.98 -5.47 13.48
N ILE A 30 -5.77 -5.84 13.06
CA ILE A 30 -4.60 -4.98 13.03
C ILE A 30 -4.47 -4.38 11.63
N TRP A 31 -4.55 -3.07 11.55
CA TRP A 31 -4.46 -2.40 10.26
C TRP A 31 -3.01 -2.18 9.82
N ILE A 32 -2.65 -2.73 8.66
CA ILE A 32 -1.40 -2.45 7.97
C ILE A 32 -1.70 -1.58 6.74
N PRO A 33 -1.06 -0.40 6.60
CA PRO A 33 -1.26 0.50 5.46
C PRO A 33 -1.00 -0.20 4.12
N ARG A 34 -1.80 0.14 3.09
CA ARG A 34 -1.66 -0.46 1.76
C ARG A 34 -2.18 0.46 0.66
N LEU A 35 -1.59 0.41 -0.53
CA LEU A 35 -2.10 1.06 -1.74
C LEU A 35 -2.23 0.07 -2.90
N CYS A 36 -1.22 -0.78 -3.14
CA CYS A 36 -1.30 -1.76 -4.23
C CYS A 36 -2.03 -3.05 -3.84
N ALA A 37 -2.02 -3.45 -2.58
CA ALA A 37 -2.74 -4.64 -2.12
C ALA A 37 -4.25 -4.39 -2.11
N HIS A 38 -5.03 -5.42 -2.48
CA HIS A 38 -6.48 -5.42 -2.47
C HIS A 38 -6.98 -6.84 -2.20
N ALA A 39 -8.05 -6.99 -1.43
CA ALA A 39 -8.54 -8.30 -0.97
C ALA A 39 -8.90 -9.27 -2.11
N LYS A 40 -9.34 -8.74 -3.27
CA LYS A 40 -9.76 -9.53 -4.44
C LYS A 40 -8.64 -9.75 -5.47
N LEU A 41 -7.43 -9.28 -5.22
CA LEU A 41 -6.32 -9.36 -6.17
C LEU A 41 -5.12 -10.06 -5.53
N LEU A 42 -4.37 -10.78 -6.33
CA LEU A 42 -3.08 -11.31 -5.89
C LEU A 42 -2.15 -10.16 -5.47
N PRO A 43 -1.36 -10.33 -4.40
CA PRO A 43 -0.49 -9.27 -3.92
C PRO A 43 0.57 -8.87 -4.97
N GLY A 44 0.73 -7.58 -5.22
CA GLY A 44 1.72 -7.07 -6.18
C GLY A 44 3.09 -6.75 -5.57
N GLY A 45 3.14 -6.39 -4.29
CA GLY A 45 4.40 -6.09 -3.59
C GLY A 45 5.14 -4.83 -4.06
N ASN A 46 4.54 -4.00 -4.94
CA ASN A 46 5.24 -2.93 -5.66
C ASN A 46 5.24 -1.57 -4.92
N CYS A 47 4.18 -1.18 -4.23
CA CYS A 47 4.10 0.17 -3.64
C CYS A 47 4.92 0.36 -2.35
N ARG A 48 5.32 -0.71 -1.69
CA ARG A 48 6.10 -0.72 -0.42
C ARG A 48 5.44 -0.02 0.78
N ILE A 49 4.21 0.42 0.67
CA ILE A 49 3.47 1.05 1.79
C ILE A 49 3.24 0.07 2.94
N CYS A 50 3.05 -1.20 2.64
CA CYS A 50 2.84 -2.24 3.65
C CYS A 50 4.16 -2.77 4.26
N SER A 51 5.27 -2.04 4.13
CA SER A 51 6.52 -2.42 4.76
C SER A 51 6.36 -2.51 6.28
N VAL A 52 6.85 -3.61 6.84
CA VAL A 52 6.92 -3.91 8.27
C VAL A 52 8.32 -4.40 8.59
N LYS A 53 8.72 -4.35 9.85
CA LYS A 53 9.98 -4.93 10.29
C LYS A 53 9.68 -6.28 10.93
N VAL A 54 10.28 -7.36 10.42
CA VAL A 54 10.14 -8.72 10.94
C VAL A 54 11.48 -9.16 11.49
N ASN A 55 11.55 -9.43 12.79
CA ASN A 55 12.78 -9.82 13.46
C ASN A 55 13.95 -8.89 13.08
N GLY A 56 13.72 -7.57 13.07
CA GLY A 56 14.70 -6.54 12.72
C GLY A 56 14.93 -6.30 11.22
N LYS A 57 14.29 -7.05 10.30
CA LYS A 57 14.46 -6.89 8.83
C LYS A 57 13.20 -6.34 8.18
N VAL A 58 13.34 -5.32 7.34
CA VAL A 58 12.21 -4.71 6.62
C VAL A 58 11.75 -5.64 5.48
N THR A 59 10.45 -5.92 5.44
CA THR A 59 9.80 -6.71 4.40
C THR A 59 8.41 -6.16 4.05
N ASN A 60 7.74 -6.76 3.06
CA ASN A 60 6.39 -6.35 2.67
C ASN A 60 5.35 -7.31 3.25
N ALA A 61 4.48 -6.81 4.11
CA ALA A 61 3.45 -7.62 4.73
C ALA A 61 2.48 -8.29 3.74
N CYS A 62 2.25 -7.67 2.56
CA CYS A 62 1.33 -8.22 1.58
C CYS A 62 1.85 -9.45 0.83
N THR A 63 3.16 -9.69 0.82
CA THR A 63 3.78 -10.81 0.09
C THR A 63 4.53 -11.79 0.98
N MET A 64 4.87 -11.39 2.21
CA MET A 64 5.61 -12.22 3.13
C MET A 64 4.68 -13.23 3.80
N PRO A 65 4.89 -14.55 3.61
CA PRO A 65 4.13 -15.56 4.32
C PRO A 65 4.46 -15.57 5.81
N VAL A 66 3.48 -15.90 6.64
CA VAL A 66 3.69 -16.04 8.08
C VAL A 66 4.54 -17.26 8.42
N ALA A 67 5.37 -17.12 9.45
CA ALA A 67 6.13 -18.22 10.04
C ALA A 67 6.09 -18.11 11.56
N GLY A 68 6.24 -19.25 12.25
CA GLY A 68 6.25 -19.29 13.71
C GLY A 68 7.38 -18.47 14.31
N GLY A 69 7.07 -17.77 15.40
CA GLY A 69 8.04 -16.95 16.12
C GLY A 69 8.43 -15.63 15.43
N MET A 70 7.67 -15.19 14.41
CA MET A 70 7.84 -13.85 13.86
C MET A 70 7.43 -12.80 14.88
N ASP A 71 8.29 -11.79 15.07
CA ASP A 71 7.98 -10.53 15.74
C ASP A 71 7.90 -9.44 14.69
N VAL A 72 6.70 -8.88 14.51
CA VAL A 72 6.38 -7.93 13.45
C VAL A 72 6.11 -6.56 14.04
N GLU A 73 6.95 -5.61 13.71
CA GLU A 73 6.77 -4.20 14.03
C GLU A 73 6.10 -3.49 12.84
N ASN A 74 4.88 -3.03 13.04
CA ASN A 74 4.10 -2.35 12.00
C ASN A 74 3.91 -0.86 12.31
N ASP A 75 3.34 -0.52 13.47
CA ASP A 75 3.02 0.87 13.82
C ASP A 75 4.10 1.47 14.71
N THR A 76 5.29 1.67 14.13
CA THR A 76 6.42 2.33 14.80
C THR A 76 6.73 3.67 14.14
N PRO A 77 7.37 4.62 14.87
CA PRO A 77 7.80 5.89 14.28
C PRO A 77 8.70 5.69 13.05
N GLU A 78 9.57 4.68 13.07
CA GLU A 78 10.47 4.36 11.96
C GLU A 78 9.69 3.92 10.72
N MET A 79 8.75 2.98 10.88
CA MET A 79 7.93 2.48 9.76
C MET A 79 6.99 3.55 9.23
N ASN A 80 6.44 4.38 10.08
CA ASN A 80 5.57 5.48 9.66
C ASN A 80 6.36 6.59 8.94
N ALA A 81 7.58 6.89 9.36
CA ALA A 81 8.47 7.80 8.64
C ALA A 81 8.86 7.25 7.26
N HIS A 82 9.14 5.96 7.16
CA HIS A 82 9.40 5.28 5.88
C HIS A 82 8.21 5.39 4.93
N ARG A 83 7.01 5.08 5.40
CA ARG A 83 5.75 5.18 4.64
C ARG A 83 5.46 6.61 4.20
N ARG A 84 5.67 7.58 5.09
CA ARG A 84 5.47 8.99 4.77
C ARG A 84 6.34 9.44 3.60
N ARG A 85 7.63 9.06 3.57
CA ARG A 85 8.52 9.38 2.44
C ARG A 85 8.03 8.79 1.13
N ILE A 86 7.51 7.55 1.13
CA ILE A 86 6.93 6.94 -0.07
C ILE A 86 5.69 7.72 -0.53
N VAL A 87 4.81 8.09 0.40
CA VAL A 87 3.60 8.88 0.08
C VAL A 87 4.00 10.25 -0.48
N GLU A 88 4.99 10.93 0.11
CA GLU A 88 5.52 12.20 -0.39
C GLU A 88 6.04 12.05 -1.83
N MET A 89 6.83 11.00 -2.12
CA MET A 89 7.31 10.73 -3.48
C MET A 89 6.17 10.53 -4.47
N LEU A 90 5.11 9.81 -4.10
CA LEU A 90 3.93 9.63 -4.95
C LEU A 90 3.22 10.95 -5.25
N PHE A 91 3.17 11.89 -4.28
CA PHE A 91 2.57 13.21 -4.49
C PHE A 91 3.40 14.12 -5.38
N VAL A 92 4.72 14.09 -5.30
CA VAL A 92 5.58 14.97 -6.08
C VAL A 92 5.89 14.44 -7.48
N GLU A 93 5.77 13.13 -7.70
CA GLU A 93 5.96 12.50 -9.00
C GLU A 93 4.79 12.76 -9.94
N GLY A 94 3.55 12.69 -9.43
CA GLY A 94 2.34 12.98 -10.18
C GLY A 94 1.84 14.41 -9.94
N ASN A 95 1.09 14.97 -10.89
CA ASN A 95 0.42 16.26 -10.73
C ASN A 95 -0.89 16.09 -9.94
N HIS A 96 -0.79 15.73 -8.66
CA HIS A 96 -1.94 15.47 -7.79
C HIS A 96 -2.60 16.77 -7.35
N PHE A 97 -3.39 17.37 -8.24
CA PHE A 97 -4.12 18.59 -7.95
C PHE A 97 -5.43 18.28 -7.23
N CYS A 98 -5.32 17.93 -5.96
CA CYS A 98 -6.41 17.42 -5.14
C CYS A 98 -7.70 18.25 -5.12
N PRO A 99 -7.67 19.60 -5.10
CA PRO A 99 -8.90 20.40 -5.09
C PRO A 99 -9.81 20.19 -6.30
N TYR A 100 -9.23 19.78 -7.45
CA TYR A 100 -9.96 19.52 -8.70
C TYR A 100 -9.99 18.04 -9.10
N CYS A 101 -9.59 17.15 -8.18
CA CYS A 101 -9.59 15.72 -8.44
C CYS A 101 -10.94 15.11 -8.09
N GLU A 102 -11.53 14.34 -8.99
CA GLU A 102 -12.79 13.61 -8.77
C GLU A 102 -12.74 12.61 -7.60
N LYS A 103 -11.52 12.19 -7.22
CA LYS A 103 -11.29 11.30 -6.09
C LYS A 103 -11.08 12.03 -4.76
N SER A 104 -11.07 13.37 -4.75
CA SER A 104 -10.90 14.13 -3.51
C SER A 104 -11.99 13.76 -2.50
N GLY A 105 -11.60 13.52 -1.25
CA GLY A 105 -12.51 13.03 -0.20
C GLY A 105 -12.76 11.52 -0.19
N ASN A 106 -12.48 10.81 -1.29
CA ASN A 106 -12.57 9.33 -1.39
C ASN A 106 -11.32 8.76 -2.06
N CYS A 107 -10.14 9.17 -1.59
CA CYS A 107 -8.85 8.77 -2.13
C CYS A 107 -8.00 8.10 -1.06
N GLU A 108 -7.59 6.85 -1.31
CA GLU A 108 -6.74 6.09 -0.38
C GLU A 108 -5.38 6.77 -0.16
N LEU A 109 -4.83 7.45 -1.16
CA LEU A 109 -3.57 8.17 -1.04
C LEU A 109 -3.70 9.38 -0.10
N GLN A 110 -4.77 10.19 -0.25
CA GLN A 110 -5.07 11.31 0.66
C GLN A 110 -5.30 10.83 2.09
N ALA A 111 -6.10 9.79 2.26
CA ALA A 111 -6.40 9.23 3.58
C ALA A 111 -5.12 8.73 4.28
N LEU A 112 -4.23 8.10 3.52
CA LEU A 112 -2.94 7.63 4.04
C LEU A 112 -2.02 8.80 4.40
N ALA A 113 -1.93 9.83 3.56
CA ALA A 113 -1.16 11.04 3.84
C ALA A 113 -1.62 11.71 5.14
N SER A 114 -2.94 11.88 5.32
CA SER A 114 -3.53 12.43 6.53
C SER A 114 -3.18 11.58 7.77
N ARG A 115 -3.31 10.26 7.67
CA ARG A 115 -2.95 9.33 8.77
C ARG A 115 -1.49 9.40 9.17
N LEU A 116 -0.60 9.61 8.22
CA LEU A 116 0.84 9.74 8.45
C LEU A 116 1.25 11.17 8.87
N GLY A 117 0.28 12.06 9.10
CA GLY A 117 0.53 13.44 9.51
C GLY A 117 1.22 14.28 8.42
N MET A 118 1.05 13.92 7.15
CA MET A 118 1.61 14.68 6.04
C MET A 118 0.67 15.84 5.68
N THR A 119 1.10 17.05 5.94
CA THR A 119 0.38 18.29 5.57
C THR A 119 0.78 18.81 4.20
N ALA A 120 2.05 18.60 3.83
CA ALA A 120 2.61 18.94 2.53
C ALA A 120 3.83 18.03 2.26
N PRO A 121 4.18 17.76 0.99
CA PRO A 121 5.44 17.13 0.64
C PRO A 121 6.63 18.03 0.99
N THR A 122 7.73 17.41 1.41
CA THR A 122 9.01 18.10 1.66
C THR A 122 9.93 18.03 0.43
N TYR A 123 9.69 17.09 -0.48
CA TYR A 123 10.42 16.97 -1.73
C TYR A 123 9.91 17.98 -2.77
N PRO A 124 10.76 18.46 -3.68
CA PRO A 124 10.33 19.32 -4.78
C PRO A 124 9.40 18.58 -5.74
N TYR A 125 8.39 19.28 -6.27
CA TYR A 125 7.49 18.71 -7.29
C TYR A 125 8.25 18.56 -8.61
N LEU A 126 8.02 17.42 -9.27
CA LEU A 126 8.67 17.10 -10.55
C LEU A 126 7.95 17.72 -11.76
N PHE A 127 6.65 18.03 -11.62
CA PHE A 127 5.83 18.63 -12.70
C PHE A 127 6.00 17.92 -14.05
N ARG A 128 5.97 16.60 -14.03
CA ARG A 128 6.14 15.78 -15.24
C ARG A 128 5.04 16.11 -16.26
N ASP A 129 5.45 16.32 -17.51
CA ASP A 129 4.52 16.39 -18.62
C ASP A 129 4.13 14.97 -19.02
N THR A 130 2.96 14.54 -18.58
CA THR A 130 2.44 13.21 -18.86
C THR A 130 1.09 13.36 -19.55
N PRO A 131 1.01 13.09 -20.86
CA PRO A 131 -0.24 13.22 -21.59
C PRO A 131 -1.29 12.23 -21.07
N VAL A 132 -2.54 12.66 -21.15
CA VAL A 132 -3.68 11.82 -20.93
C VAL A 132 -3.79 10.83 -22.09
N ASP A 133 -4.00 9.56 -21.77
CA ASP A 133 -4.24 8.52 -22.77
C ASP A 133 -5.75 8.22 -22.83
N ALA A 134 -6.38 8.61 -23.93
CA ALA A 134 -7.78 8.37 -24.28
C ALA A 134 -7.89 7.63 -25.61
N SER A 135 -6.90 6.82 -25.97
CA SER A 135 -6.85 6.10 -27.24
C SER A 135 -7.87 4.95 -27.34
N HIS A 136 -8.32 4.42 -26.19
CA HIS A 136 -9.33 3.37 -26.13
C HIS A 136 -10.72 3.98 -25.85
N PRO A 137 -11.81 3.50 -26.51
CA PRO A 137 -13.15 4.08 -26.33
C PRO A 137 -13.68 3.98 -24.90
N ASP A 138 -13.33 2.92 -24.18
CA ASP A 138 -13.87 2.60 -22.84
C ASP A 138 -12.85 2.81 -21.72
N VAL A 139 -11.59 3.15 -22.03
CA VAL A 139 -10.51 3.27 -21.03
C VAL A 139 -9.81 4.62 -21.18
N PHE A 140 -9.79 5.35 -20.09
CA PHE A 140 -9.14 6.64 -19.98
C PHE A 140 -8.08 6.59 -18.85
N ILE A 141 -6.87 7.03 -19.13
CA ILE A 141 -5.78 7.06 -18.15
C ILE A 141 -5.17 8.47 -18.08
N ASP A 142 -5.34 9.12 -16.94
CA ASP A 142 -4.55 10.28 -16.55
C ASP A 142 -3.32 9.81 -15.76
N ARG A 143 -2.16 9.81 -16.41
CA ARG A 143 -0.93 9.32 -15.80
C ARG A 143 -0.41 10.22 -14.69
N SER A 144 -0.81 11.49 -14.66
CA SER A 144 -0.50 12.41 -13.57
C SER A 144 -1.21 12.04 -12.26
N ARG A 145 -2.30 11.28 -12.34
CA ARG A 145 -3.06 10.80 -11.17
C ARG A 145 -2.79 9.33 -10.86
N CYS A 146 -1.98 8.68 -11.67
CA CYS A 146 -1.67 7.26 -11.51
C CYS A 146 -0.51 7.06 -10.53
N ILE A 147 -0.76 6.33 -9.44
CA ILE A 147 0.26 5.95 -8.44
C ILE A 147 0.95 4.62 -8.75
N LEU A 148 0.83 4.11 -9.96
CA LEU A 148 1.43 2.86 -10.44
C LEU A 148 1.13 1.64 -9.54
N CYS A 149 -0.01 1.61 -8.86
CA CYS A 149 -0.35 0.52 -7.96
C CYS A 149 -0.64 -0.81 -8.67
N GLY A 150 -0.86 -0.79 -9.99
CA GLY A 150 -1.11 -1.97 -10.82
C GLY A 150 -2.40 -2.73 -10.49
N ARG A 151 -3.34 -2.15 -9.74
CA ARG A 151 -4.61 -2.83 -9.43
C ARG A 151 -5.44 -3.07 -10.69
N CYS A 152 -5.55 -2.09 -11.58
CA CYS A 152 -6.28 -2.23 -12.85
C CYS A 152 -5.66 -3.32 -13.73
N VAL A 153 -4.34 -3.34 -13.89
CA VAL A 153 -3.63 -4.36 -14.68
C VAL A 153 -3.85 -5.76 -14.12
N ARG A 154 -3.77 -5.91 -12.78
CA ARG A 154 -4.00 -7.21 -12.14
C ARG A 154 -5.47 -7.62 -12.16
N ALA A 155 -6.40 -6.67 -12.07
CA ALA A 155 -7.82 -6.97 -12.22
C ALA A 155 -8.10 -7.52 -13.62
N SER A 156 -7.66 -6.82 -14.66
CA SER A 156 -7.84 -7.28 -16.04
C SER A 156 -7.19 -8.64 -16.30
N ARG A 157 -5.94 -8.82 -15.86
CA ARG A 157 -5.20 -10.07 -16.14
C ARG A 157 -5.67 -11.27 -15.29
N ASP A 158 -5.94 -11.04 -14.00
CA ASP A 158 -6.09 -12.14 -13.03
C ASP A 158 -7.57 -12.45 -12.71
N VAL A 159 -8.49 -11.51 -13.02
CA VAL A 159 -9.94 -11.65 -12.74
C VAL A 159 -10.75 -11.71 -14.03
N ASP A 160 -10.47 -10.83 -14.99
CA ASP A 160 -11.27 -10.76 -16.24
C ASP A 160 -10.75 -11.72 -17.33
N GLY A 161 -9.47 -12.08 -17.29
CA GLY A 161 -8.84 -13.05 -18.22
C GLY A 161 -8.04 -12.39 -19.32
#